data_fde009b17c2152541f2262a3c8d17c63
#
_entry.id   fde009b17c2152541f2262a3c8d17c63
#
_cell.length_a   1.000
_cell.length_b   1.000
_cell.length_c   1.000
_cell.angle_alpha   90.00
_cell.angle_beta   90.00
_cell.angle_gamma   90.00
#
_symmetry.space_group_name_H-M   'P 1'
#
loop_
_entity.id
_entity.type
_entity.pdbx_description
1 polymer ?
#
loop_
_entity_poly.entity_id
_entity_poly.type
_entity_poly.pdbx_seq_one_letter_code
_entity_poly.pdbx_strand_id
1 'polypeptide(L)'
;YVLGAVFDVPHGYTSCVMLPWVMRWNKSANAERQAMVSEAMGQPGKDAADVLDSFIRGLGLPRSLREVRIGPEHFDRIVEQAMATPWVPRNPRKIDGPAQLREILVLAA
;
A
#
# COMPACT_ATOMS: atom_id res chain seq x y z
N TYR A 1 4.25 -2.83 -7.98
CA TYR A 1 5.06 -3.16 -9.17
C TYR A 1 6.44 -3.70 -8.78
N VAL A 2 7.22 -2.94 -8.01
CA VAL A 2 8.60 -3.33 -7.64
C VAL A 2 8.65 -4.66 -6.90
N LEU A 3 7.71 -4.92 -6.02
CA LEU A 3 7.66 -6.19 -5.28
C LEU A 3 7.57 -7.40 -6.21
N GLY A 4 6.77 -7.30 -7.26
CA GLY A 4 6.67 -8.36 -8.25
C GLY A 4 7.87 -8.43 -9.19
N ALA A 5 8.30 -7.28 -9.71
CA ALA A 5 9.35 -7.21 -10.73
C ALA A 5 10.74 -7.52 -10.20
N VAL A 6 11.04 -7.16 -8.95
CA VAL A 6 12.39 -7.26 -8.37
C VAL A 6 12.50 -8.38 -7.33
N PHE A 7 11.43 -8.65 -6.60
CA PHE A 7 11.44 -9.59 -5.48
C PHE A 7 10.56 -10.83 -5.70
N ASP A 8 10.01 -11.00 -6.89
CA ASP A 8 9.20 -12.18 -7.26
C ASP A 8 7.97 -12.41 -6.36
N VAL A 9 7.44 -11.37 -5.73
CA VAL A 9 6.20 -11.50 -4.97
C VAL A 9 5.05 -11.78 -5.96
N PRO A 10 4.22 -12.80 -5.74
CA PRO A 10 3.08 -13.06 -6.63
C PRO A 10 2.24 -11.79 -6.83
N HIS A 11 1.89 -11.49 -8.07
CA HIS A 11 1.23 -10.22 -8.42
C HIS A 11 -0.04 -9.97 -7.60
N GLY A 12 -0.87 -11.00 -7.40
CA GLY A 12 -2.07 -10.89 -6.57
C GLY A 12 -1.79 -10.50 -5.13
N TYR A 13 -0.64 -10.87 -4.58
CA TYR A 13 -0.27 -10.54 -3.21
C TYR A 13 0.27 -9.12 -3.07
N THR A 14 0.85 -8.54 -4.12
CA THR A 14 1.43 -7.18 -4.04
C THR A 14 0.39 -6.14 -3.63
N SER A 15 -0.79 -6.21 -4.21
CA SER A 15 -1.90 -5.32 -3.84
C SER A 15 -2.41 -5.58 -2.43
N CYS A 16 -2.48 -6.85 -2.03
CA CYS A 16 -2.94 -7.22 -0.69
C CYS A 16 -2.07 -6.62 0.41
N VAL A 17 -0.75 -6.68 0.23
CA VAL A 17 0.19 -6.20 1.25
C VAL A 17 0.45 -4.71 1.19
N MET A 18 0.11 -4.02 0.10
CA MET A 18 0.41 -2.60 -0.05
C MET A 18 -0.83 -1.69 -0.01
N LEU A 19 -1.94 -2.11 -0.61
CA LEU A 19 -3.06 -1.20 -0.85
C LEU A 19 -3.67 -0.59 0.42
N PRO A 20 -3.94 -1.33 1.50
CA PRO A 20 -4.50 -0.71 2.71
C PRO A 20 -3.59 0.38 3.30
N TRP A 21 -2.29 0.16 3.25
CA TRP A 21 -1.29 1.07 3.82
C TRP A 21 -1.05 2.29 2.93
N VAL A 22 -1.04 2.10 1.62
CA VAL A 22 -1.02 3.21 0.66
C VAL A 22 -2.26 4.09 0.83
N MET A 23 -3.43 3.51 0.99
CA MET A 23 -4.66 4.26 1.26
C MET A 23 -4.57 5.03 2.58
N ARG A 24 -4.05 4.40 3.63
CA ARG A 24 -3.88 5.06 4.92
C ARG A 24 -2.95 6.28 4.79
N TRP A 25 -1.86 6.14 4.08
CA TRP A 25 -0.91 7.22 3.85
C TRP A 25 -1.52 8.35 3.02
N ASN A 26 -2.34 7.99 2.02
CA ASN A 26 -3.00 8.95 1.12
C ASN A 26 -4.21 9.66 1.73
N LYS A 27 -4.71 9.21 2.87
CA LYS A 27 -6.00 9.70 3.41
C LYS A 27 -6.07 11.22 3.55
N SER A 28 -4.99 11.88 3.93
CA SER A 28 -4.95 13.33 4.06
C SER A 28 -5.21 14.07 2.73
N ALA A 29 -4.94 13.42 1.59
CA ALA A 29 -5.11 14.02 0.27
C ALA A 29 -6.44 13.65 -0.41
N ASN A 30 -7.05 12.49 -0.06
CA ASN A 30 -8.23 11.98 -0.77
C ASN A 30 -9.27 11.32 0.15
N ALA A 31 -9.44 11.84 1.36
CA ALA A 31 -10.37 11.30 2.36
C ALA A 31 -11.80 11.13 1.83
N GLU A 32 -12.30 12.08 1.02
CA GLU A 32 -13.66 12.03 0.47
C GLU A 32 -13.83 10.85 -0.50
N ARG A 33 -12.84 10.61 -1.35
CA ARG A 33 -12.88 9.47 -2.28
C ARG A 33 -12.76 8.15 -1.54
N GLN A 34 -11.96 8.10 -0.48
CA GLN A 34 -11.85 6.91 0.36
C GLN A 34 -13.17 6.61 1.10
N ALA A 35 -13.88 7.63 1.53
CA ALA A 35 -15.22 7.47 2.11
C ALA A 35 -16.20 6.79 1.15
N MET A 36 -16.10 7.10 -0.14
CA MET A 36 -16.89 6.44 -1.18
C MET A 36 -16.57 4.95 -1.29
N VAL A 37 -15.31 4.57 -1.11
CA VAL A 37 -14.90 3.16 -1.11
C VAL A 37 -15.53 2.43 0.07
N SER A 38 -15.47 2.99 1.26
CA SER A 38 -16.08 2.40 2.46
C SER A 38 -17.59 2.22 2.30
N GLU A 39 -18.27 3.21 1.73
CA GLU A 39 -19.70 3.15 1.44
C GLU A 39 -20.01 2.04 0.42
N ALA A 40 -19.25 1.96 -0.69
CA ALA A 40 -19.42 0.95 -1.71
C ALA A 40 -19.18 -0.48 -1.19
N MET A 41 -18.34 -0.64 -0.16
CA MET A 41 -18.08 -1.91 0.50
C MET A 41 -19.07 -2.23 1.63
N GLY A 42 -20.13 -1.43 1.78
CA GLY A 42 -21.15 -1.66 2.80
C GLY A 42 -20.73 -1.27 4.21
N GLN A 43 -19.71 -0.42 4.35
CA GLN A 43 -19.17 0.02 5.66
C GLN A 43 -19.08 1.56 5.71
N PRO A 44 -20.18 2.29 5.48
CA PRO A 44 -20.13 3.74 5.45
C PRO A 44 -19.64 4.30 6.79
N GLY A 45 -18.82 5.35 6.73
CA GLY A 45 -18.26 6.02 7.89
C GLY A 45 -17.04 5.35 8.51
N LYS A 46 -16.65 4.16 8.03
CA LYS A 46 -15.42 3.48 8.48
C LYS A 46 -14.21 3.88 7.63
N ASP A 47 -13.03 3.77 8.22
CA ASP A 47 -11.77 4.02 7.52
C ASP A 47 -11.59 3.00 6.40
N ALA A 48 -11.41 3.45 5.16
CA ALA A 48 -11.30 2.58 3.99
C ALA A 48 -10.09 1.64 4.08
N ALA A 49 -8.97 2.09 4.66
CA ALA A 49 -7.81 1.24 4.87
C ALA A 49 -8.14 0.07 5.80
N ASP A 50 -8.87 0.31 6.87
CA ASP A 50 -9.30 -0.74 7.81
C ASP A 50 -10.31 -1.69 7.17
N VAL A 51 -11.25 -1.17 6.38
CA VAL A 51 -12.24 -1.97 5.65
C VAL A 51 -11.54 -2.93 4.69
N LEU A 52 -10.58 -2.42 3.91
CA LEU A 52 -9.80 -3.24 2.98
C LEU A 52 -8.92 -4.27 3.67
N ASP A 53 -8.22 -3.87 4.74
CA ASP A 53 -7.38 -4.79 5.50
C ASP A 53 -8.21 -5.94 6.09
N SER A 54 -9.36 -5.64 6.65
CA SER A 54 -10.28 -6.66 7.17
C SER A 54 -10.79 -7.61 6.09
N PHE A 55 -11.12 -7.07 4.92
CA PHE A 55 -11.57 -7.86 3.78
C PHE A 55 -10.46 -8.82 3.29
N ILE A 56 -9.25 -8.32 3.15
CA ILE A 56 -8.09 -9.12 2.71
C ILE A 56 -7.80 -10.24 3.72
N ARG A 57 -7.82 -9.93 5.02
CA ARG A 57 -7.64 -10.93 6.08
C ARG A 57 -8.73 -11.99 6.05
N GLY A 58 -9.97 -11.59 5.81
CA GLY A 58 -11.11 -12.52 5.71
C GLY A 58 -10.96 -13.53 4.57
N LEU A 59 -10.21 -13.17 3.52
CA LEU A 59 -9.89 -14.07 2.41
C LEU A 59 -8.68 -14.99 2.69
N GLY A 60 -8.01 -14.83 3.82
CA GLY A 60 -6.80 -15.60 4.14
C GLY A 60 -5.57 -15.18 3.35
N LEU A 61 -5.58 -13.98 2.75
CA LEU A 61 -4.47 -13.46 1.95
C LEU A 61 -3.47 -12.67 2.82
N PRO A 62 -2.21 -12.57 2.41
CA PRO A 62 -1.21 -11.82 3.18
C PRO A 62 -1.57 -10.34 3.31
N ARG A 63 -1.26 -9.76 4.46
CA ARG A 63 -1.58 -8.37 4.79
C ARG A 63 -0.36 -7.49 5.03
N SER A 64 0.83 -8.07 5.14
CA SER A 64 2.04 -7.32 5.44
C SER A 64 3.21 -7.78 4.56
N LEU A 65 4.22 -6.92 4.44
CA LEU A 65 5.43 -7.25 3.70
C LEU A 65 6.14 -8.47 4.28
N ARG A 66 6.13 -8.62 5.60
CA ARG A 66 6.73 -9.77 6.27
C ARG A 66 6.16 -11.08 5.77
N GLU A 67 4.85 -11.15 5.55
CA GLU A 67 4.17 -12.38 5.10
C GLU A 67 4.56 -12.79 3.68
N VAL A 68 5.12 -11.86 2.89
CA VAL A 68 5.67 -12.14 1.56
C VAL A 68 7.21 -12.10 1.56
N ARG A 69 7.82 -12.25 2.73
CA ARG A 69 9.28 -12.35 2.93
C ARG A 69 10.05 -11.09 2.54
N ILE A 70 9.42 -9.93 2.67
CA ILE A 70 10.06 -8.63 2.47
C ILE A 70 10.30 -8.01 3.84
N GLY A 71 11.56 -7.82 4.19
CA GLY A 71 11.98 -7.19 5.45
C GLY A 71 12.58 -5.80 5.24
N PRO A 72 12.90 -5.09 6.34
CA PRO A 72 13.49 -3.76 6.28
C PRO A 72 14.79 -3.68 5.48
N GLU A 73 15.54 -4.78 5.40
CA GLU A 73 16.77 -4.88 4.60
C GLU A 73 16.55 -4.67 3.10
N HIS A 74 15.31 -4.86 2.61
CA HIS A 74 14.95 -4.66 1.22
C HIS A 74 14.44 -3.25 0.90
N PHE A 75 14.15 -2.45 1.93
CA PHE A 75 13.44 -1.17 1.76
C PHE A 75 14.20 -0.18 0.89
N ASP A 76 15.51 -0.05 1.07
CA ASP A 76 16.30 0.90 0.28
C ASP A 76 16.25 0.57 -1.21
N ARG A 77 16.34 -0.70 -1.55
CA ARG A 77 16.24 -1.15 -2.95
C ARG A 77 14.84 -0.93 -3.52
N ILE A 78 13.79 -1.20 -2.72
CA ILE A 78 12.41 -0.96 -3.14
C ILE A 78 12.19 0.52 -3.42
N VAL A 79 12.63 1.39 -2.51
CA VAL A 79 12.50 2.85 -2.65
C VAL A 79 13.23 3.34 -3.89
N GLU A 80 14.47 2.93 -4.09
CA GLU A 80 15.26 3.31 -5.26
C GLU A 80 14.56 2.94 -6.56
N GLN A 81 14.09 1.70 -6.67
CA GLN A 81 13.41 1.22 -7.87
C GLN A 81 12.05 1.90 -8.06
N ALA A 82 11.30 2.12 -6.98
CA ALA A 82 10.00 2.77 -7.05
C ALA A 82 10.11 4.23 -7.51
N MET A 83 11.11 4.97 -7.04
CA MET A 83 11.33 6.36 -7.44
C MET A 83 11.59 6.51 -8.95
N ALA A 84 12.05 5.47 -9.61
CA ALA A 84 12.27 5.45 -11.06
C ALA A 84 10.99 5.13 -11.85
N THR A 85 9.89 4.79 -11.18
CA THR A 85 8.63 4.48 -11.87
C THR A 85 7.82 5.74 -12.19
N PRO A 86 6.98 5.72 -13.25
CA PRO A 86 6.13 6.86 -13.59
C PRO A 86 4.92 7.02 -12.67
N TRP A 87 4.66 6.07 -11.78
CA TRP A 87 3.46 6.07 -10.95
C TRP A 87 3.61 6.87 -9.66
N VAL A 88 4.80 6.88 -9.08
CA VAL A 88 5.09 7.61 -7.84
C VAL A 88 4.74 9.10 -7.94
N PRO A 89 5.12 9.82 -9.03
CA PRO A 89 4.73 11.23 -9.18
C PRO A 89 3.23 11.47 -9.32
N ARG A 90 2.46 10.42 -9.63
CA ARG A 90 0.99 10.50 -9.81
C ARG A 90 0.20 10.12 -8.56
N ASN A 91 0.88 9.84 -7.46
CA ASN A 91 0.21 9.51 -6.22
C ASN A 91 -0.64 10.69 -5.71
N PRO A 92 -1.87 10.46 -5.18
CA PRO A 92 -2.74 11.55 -4.71
C PRO A 92 -2.09 12.46 -3.67
N ARG A 93 -1.43 11.88 -2.66
CA ARG A 93 -0.58 12.63 -1.75
C ARG A 93 0.82 12.71 -2.34
N LYS A 94 1.34 13.93 -2.48
CA LYS A 94 2.63 14.16 -3.11
C LYS A 94 3.76 13.40 -2.40
N ILE A 95 4.57 12.70 -3.20
CA ILE A 95 5.78 12.03 -2.74
C ILE A 95 6.96 12.84 -3.25
N ASP A 96 7.61 13.57 -2.32
CA ASP A 96 8.70 14.47 -2.65
C ASP A 96 10.05 13.77 -2.74
N GLY A 97 10.19 12.60 -2.13
CA GLY A 97 11.46 11.89 -2.12
C GLY A 97 11.39 10.51 -1.47
N PRO A 98 12.54 9.85 -1.35
CA PRO A 98 12.65 8.49 -0.81
C PRO A 98 12.07 8.29 0.59
N ALA A 99 12.18 9.31 1.46
CA ALA A 99 11.71 9.21 2.84
C ALA A 99 10.22 8.90 2.93
N GLN A 100 9.42 9.49 2.07
CA GLN A 100 7.96 9.30 2.07
C GLN A 100 7.58 7.90 1.58
N LEU A 101 8.27 7.35 0.60
CA LEU A 101 8.09 5.95 0.21
C LEU A 101 8.44 5.00 1.34
N ARG A 102 9.50 5.31 2.08
CA ARG A 102 9.90 4.51 3.24
C ARG A 102 8.82 4.52 4.33
N GLU A 103 8.17 5.65 4.56
CA GLU A 103 7.03 5.72 5.49
C GLU A 103 5.93 4.72 5.13
N ILE A 104 5.59 4.63 3.84
CA ILE A 104 4.58 3.67 3.36
C ILE A 104 5.02 2.23 3.61
N LEU A 105 6.28 1.91 3.33
CA LEU A 105 6.82 0.58 3.57
C LEU A 105 6.81 0.21 5.06
N VAL A 106 7.10 1.16 5.94
CA VAL A 106 7.04 0.95 7.40
C VAL A 106 5.61 0.64 7.85
N LEU A 107 4.62 1.32 7.28
CA LEU A 107 3.21 1.01 7.57
C LEU A 107 2.85 -0.41 7.15
N ALA A 108 3.40 -0.90 6.05
CA ALA A 108 3.12 -2.21 5.48
C ALA A 108 3.98 -3.36 6.05
N ALA A 109 4.94 -3.03 6.87
CA ALA A 109 5.92 -3.99 7.39
C ALA A 109 5.34 -5.15 8.21
#